data_6ae4e3335684d427eb462961c4b41acb
#
_entry.id   6ae4e3335684d427eb462961c4b41acb
#
_cell.length_a   1.000
_cell.length_b   1.000
_cell.length_c   1.000
_cell.angle_alpha   90.00
_cell.angle_beta   90.00
_cell.angle_gamma   90.00
#
_symmetry.space_group_name_H-M   'P 1'
#
loop_
_entity.id
_entity.type
_entity.pdbx_description
1 polymer ?
#
loop_
_entity_poly.entity_id
_entity_poly.type
_entity_poly.pdbx_seq_one_letter_code
_entity_poly.pdbx_strand_id
1 'polypeptide(L)'
;MPQPPKLMHLDEFDRVDGPQTLTWLPVRHTLGIRAFGTNAYIANEAGDDVVEEHDELPDPGQDPTASHQELYFVARGHATFTIDGAEHDAPAGTYVFIPDPASRRHAAAREAGTTVLSFGGPATFVPSNWETAWLSAPRMRTDPDQARRLLRDGLERDPGSPELSYNMACLEALQGDPDEALRWLRRSIERRTKFRAWAREDEDLESLRDDPRFVELTAEDS
;
A
#
# COMPACT_ATOMS: atom_id res chain seq x y z
N MET A 1 1.61 -17.11 15.93
CA MET A 1 0.14 -17.18 15.95
C MET A 1 -0.36 -16.62 14.65
N PRO A 2 -1.34 -17.25 13.98
CA PRO A 2 -1.95 -16.68 12.78
C PRO A 2 -2.54 -15.30 13.09
N GLN A 3 -2.46 -14.38 12.13
CA GLN A 3 -3.09 -13.07 12.28
C GLN A 3 -4.61 -13.23 12.12
N PRO A 4 -5.43 -12.57 12.95
CA PRO A 4 -6.87 -12.63 12.79
C PRO A 4 -7.31 -11.97 11.47
N PRO A 5 -8.45 -12.41 10.89
CA PRO A 5 -9.05 -11.72 9.75
C PRO A 5 -9.37 -10.27 10.11
N LYS A 6 -9.30 -9.38 9.11
CA LYS A 6 -9.63 -7.96 9.26
C LYS A 6 -10.77 -7.61 8.32
N LEU A 7 -11.79 -6.94 8.84
CA LEU A 7 -12.87 -6.34 8.07
C LEU A 7 -12.73 -4.82 8.17
N MET A 8 -12.72 -4.15 7.02
CA MET A 8 -12.64 -2.69 6.98
C MET A 8 -13.60 -2.15 5.91
N HIS A 9 -14.36 -1.15 6.27
CA HIS A 9 -15.17 -0.41 5.31
C HIS A 9 -14.29 0.57 4.52
N LEU A 10 -14.75 0.96 3.33
CA LEU A 10 -14.01 1.90 2.46
C LEU A 10 -13.69 3.23 3.17
N ASP A 11 -14.58 3.70 4.03
CA ASP A 11 -14.41 4.96 4.76
C ASP A 11 -13.41 4.89 5.94
N GLU A 12 -12.96 3.69 6.33
CA GLU A 12 -11.99 3.48 7.41
C GLU A 12 -10.54 3.52 6.93
N PHE A 13 -10.33 3.50 5.60
CA PHE A 13 -8.98 3.62 5.05
C PHE A 13 -8.50 5.08 5.08
N ASP A 14 -7.20 5.26 5.30
CA ASP A 14 -6.53 6.55 5.11
C ASP A 14 -6.76 7.04 3.68
N ARG A 15 -6.98 8.35 3.54
CA ARG A 15 -7.09 9.02 2.24
C ARG A 15 -5.80 9.76 1.97
N VAL A 16 -5.21 9.54 0.81
CA VAL A 16 -3.99 10.20 0.36
C VAL A 16 -4.33 10.99 -0.90
N ASP A 17 -4.05 12.29 -0.87
CA ASP A 17 -4.20 13.14 -2.05
C ASP A 17 -3.08 12.81 -3.04
N GLY A 18 -3.47 12.48 -4.27
CA GLY A 18 -2.57 12.22 -5.37
C GLY A 18 -2.43 13.43 -6.30
N PRO A 19 -1.66 13.30 -7.39
CA PRO A 19 -1.56 14.34 -8.40
C PRO A 19 -2.95 14.77 -8.92
N GLN A 20 -3.15 16.06 -9.14
CA GLN A 20 -4.43 16.68 -9.56
C GLN A 20 -5.50 16.52 -8.47
N THR A 21 -6.60 15.87 -8.77
CA THR A 21 -7.75 15.69 -7.85
C THR A 21 -7.92 14.25 -7.38
N LEU A 22 -6.92 13.38 -7.62
CA LEU A 22 -6.99 11.97 -7.26
C LEU A 22 -6.92 11.78 -5.75
N THR A 23 -7.85 11.02 -5.18
CA THR A 23 -7.73 10.45 -3.82
C THR A 23 -7.41 8.96 -3.94
N TRP A 24 -6.29 8.54 -3.35
CA TRP A 24 -5.87 7.14 -3.31
C TRP A 24 -6.11 6.54 -1.93
N LEU A 25 -6.60 5.31 -1.91
CA LEU A 25 -6.81 4.52 -0.70
C LEU A 25 -5.76 3.40 -0.66
N PRO A 26 -4.79 3.43 0.26
CA PRO A 26 -3.68 2.48 0.30
C PRO A 26 -4.10 1.13 0.92
N VAL A 27 -5.08 0.44 0.30
CA VAL A 27 -5.69 -0.80 0.81
C VAL A 27 -4.62 -1.85 1.09
N ARG A 28 -3.74 -2.11 0.12
CA ARG A 28 -2.67 -3.09 0.27
C ARG A 28 -1.78 -2.79 1.48
N HIS A 29 -1.35 -1.54 1.61
CA HIS A 29 -0.48 -1.12 2.70
C HIS A 29 -1.16 -1.24 4.05
N THR A 30 -2.37 -0.69 4.19
CA THR A 30 -3.15 -0.68 5.45
C THR A 30 -3.45 -2.09 5.95
N LEU A 31 -3.76 -3.01 5.05
CA LEU A 31 -4.03 -4.41 5.38
C LEU A 31 -2.77 -5.27 5.49
N GLY A 32 -1.63 -4.78 4.98
CA GLY A 32 -0.37 -5.51 4.98
C GLY A 32 -0.31 -6.62 3.93
N ILE A 33 -1.04 -6.48 2.81
CA ILE A 33 -1.10 -7.47 1.72
C ILE A 33 0.26 -7.55 1.01
N ARG A 34 0.76 -8.76 0.76
CA ARG A 34 2.08 -9.00 0.17
C ARG A 34 2.06 -9.40 -1.30
N ALA A 35 0.96 -10.00 -1.78
CA ALA A 35 0.79 -10.42 -3.18
C ALA A 35 -0.68 -10.64 -3.51
N PHE A 36 -1.08 -10.69 -4.80
CA PHE A 36 -2.46 -10.97 -5.17
C PHE A 36 -2.70 -11.41 -6.62
N GLY A 37 -3.80 -12.18 -6.84
CA GLY A 37 -4.58 -12.29 -8.06
C GLY A 37 -5.92 -11.58 -7.88
N THR A 38 -6.86 -11.67 -8.82
CA THR A 38 -8.19 -11.09 -8.65
C THR A 38 -9.27 -11.82 -9.45
N ASN A 39 -10.47 -11.90 -8.85
CA ASN A 39 -11.69 -12.37 -9.50
C ASN A 39 -12.87 -11.47 -9.08
N ALA A 40 -14.00 -11.61 -9.78
CA ALA A 40 -15.26 -10.98 -9.43
C ALA A 40 -16.40 -12.02 -9.48
N TYR A 41 -17.29 -12.00 -8.50
CA TYR A 41 -18.43 -12.87 -8.37
C TYR A 41 -19.70 -12.04 -8.23
N ILE A 42 -20.76 -12.38 -8.94
CA ILE A 42 -22.03 -11.66 -8.92
C ILE A 42 -23.14 -12.65 -8.61
N ALA A 43 -23.85 -12.44 -7.52
CA ALA A 43 -25.03 -13.22 -7.17
C ALA A 43 -26.20 -12.94 -8.13
N ASN A 44 -26.86 -13.97 -8.61
CA ASN A 44 -28.09 -13.84 -9.39
C ASN A 44 -29.32 -13.76 -8.48
N GLU A 45 -29.26 -14.43 -7.31
CA GLU A 45 -30.32 -14.45 -6.30
C GLU A 45 -29.76 -14.25 -4.90
N ALA A 46 -30.62 -13.88 -3.95
CA ALA A 46 -30.24 -13.87 -2.53
C ALA A 46 -30.00 -15.31 -2.07
N GLY A 47 -28.91 -15.52 -1.33
CA GLY A 47 -28.47 -16.84 -0.86
C GLY A 47 -27.44 -17.51 -1.77
N ASP A 48 -27.17 -16.95 -2.96
CA ASP A 48 -26.08 -17.46 -3.81
C ASP A 48 -24.72 -17.35 -3.11
N ASP A 49 -23.90 -18.39 -3.24
CA ASP A 49 -22.52 -18.38 -2.74
C ASP A 49 -21.64 -17.52 -3.65
N VAL A 50 -21.36 -16.29 -3.21
CA VAL A 50 -20.42 -15.39 -3.89
C VAL A 50 -18.97 -15.71 -3.55
N VAL A 51 -18.73 -16.52 -2.53
CA VAL A 51 -17.48 -17.23 -2.24
C VAL A 51 -17.86 -18.63 -1.77
N GLU A 52 -17.46 -19.66 -2.53
CA GLU A 52 -17.64 -21.06 -2.13
C GLU A 52 -16.85 -21.39 -0.86
N GLU A 53 -17.30 -22.38 -0.08
CA GLU A 53 -16.59 -22.78 1.13
C GLU A 53 -15.26 -23.47 0.79
N HIS A 54 -14.13 -22.84 1.14
CA HIS A 54 -12.78 -23.36 0.88
C HIS A 54 -11.74 -22.82 1.85
N ASP A 55 -10.53 -23.32 1.74
CA ASP A 55 -9.28 -22.73 2.26
C ASP A 55 -8.27 -22.63 1.09
N GLU A 56 -7.14 -21.98 1.32
CA GLU A 56 -6.08 -21.78 0.32
C GLU A 56 -4.83 -22.61 0.61
N LEU A 57 -5.03 -23.75 1.27
CA LEU A 57 -3.95 -24.72 1.42
C LEU A 57 -3.72 -25.46 0.11
N PRO A 58 -2.47 -25.76 -0.25
CA PRO A 58 -2.17 -26.56 -1.44
C PRO A 58 -2.69 -27.99 -1.28
N ASP A 59 -3.22 -28.55 -2.35
CA ASP A 59 -3.61 -29.94 -2.38
C ASP A 59 -2.44 -30.90 -2.09
N PRO A 60 -2.72 -32.12 -1.58
CA PRO A 60 -1.68 -33.11 -1.37
C PRO A 60 -0.84 -33.37 -2.63
N GLY A 61 0.45 -33.04 -2.58
CA GLY A 61 1.39 -33.20 -3.69
C GLY A 61 1.65 -31.93 -4.52
N GLN A 62 0.98 -30.84 -4.24
CA GLN A 62 1.31 -29.51 -4.79
C GLN A 62 2.48 -28.86 -4.00
N ASP A 63 3.05 -27.80 -4.60
CA ASP A 63 4.10 -27.02 -3.95
C ASP A 63 3.53 -26.33 -2.69
N PRO A 64 4.13 -26.55 -1.49
CA PRO A 64 3.68 -25.89 -0.26
C PRO A 64 3.69 -24.37 -0.34
N THR A 65 4.45 -23.79 -1.28
CA THR A 65 4.50 -22.32 -1.49
C THR A 65 3.35 -21.80 -2.35
N ALA A 66 2.48 -22.70 -2.85
CA ALA A 66 1.31 -22.32 -3.64
C ALA A 66 0.16 -21.72 -2.80
N SER A 67 0.22 -21.87 -1.46
CA SER A 67 -0.74 -21.22 -0.55
C SER A 67 -0.67 -19.70 -0.67
N HIS A 68 -1.80 -19.03 -0.57
CA HIS A 68 -1.87 -17.58 -0.72
C HIS A 68 -2.84 -16.89 0.25
N GLN A 69 -2.63 -15.60 0.42
CA GLN A 69 -3.54 -14.72 1.15
C GLN A 69 -4.66 -14.27 0.23
N GLU A 70 -5.86 -14.06 0.78
CA GLU A 70 -6.98 -13.54 0.02
C GLU A 70 -7.56 -12.26 0.60
N LEU A 71 -7.96 -11.38 -0.31
CA LEU A 71 -8.74 -10.19 -0.03
C LEU A 71 -10.03 -10.26 -0.84
N TYR A 72 -11.17 -10.07 -0.19
CA TYR A 72 -12.44 -9.88 -0.85
C TYR A 72 -12.91 -8.44 -0.70
N PHE A 73 -13.63 -7.94 -1.71
CA PHE A 73 -14.26 -6.63 -1.68
C PHE A 73 -15.71 -6.75 -2.14
N VAL A 74 -16.64 -6.38 -1.27
CA VAL A 74 -18.05 -6.30 -1.63
C VAL A 74 -18.30 -5.01 -2.40
N ALA A 75 -18.30 -5.11 -3.73
CA ALA A 75 -18.42 -3.95 -4.61
C ALA A 75 -19.87 -3.43 -4.72
N ARG A 76 -20.85 -4.35 -4.60
CA ARG A 76 -22.29 -4.04 -4.66
C ARG A 76 -23.07 -5.01 -3.78
N GLY A 77 -24.24 -4.58 -3.34
CA GLY A 77 -25.14 -5.40 -2.55
C GLY A 77 -24.64 -5.65 -1.14
N HIS A 78 -24.94 -6.83 -0.60
CA HIS A 78 -24.67 -7.17 0.79
C HIS A 78 -24.38 -8.67 0.91
N ALA A 79 -23.26 -9.05 1.52
CA ALA A 79 -22.86 -10.42 1.77
C ALA A 79 -22.72 -10.72 3.27
N THR A 80 -22.88 -11.98 3.64
CA THR A 80 -22.45 -12.50 4.95
C THR A 80 -21.26 -13.41 4.72
N PHE A 81 -20.11 -13.08 5.29
CA PHE A 81 -18.94 -13.94 5.32
C PHE A 81 -18.95 -14.81 6.57
N THR A 82 -18.68 -16.10 6.39
CA THR A 82 -18.39 -17.03 7.50
C THR A 82 -16.92 -17.38 7.45
N ILE A 83 -16.15 -17.02 8.49
CA ILE A 83 -14.71 -17.25 8.59
C ILE A 83 -14.44 -18.06 9.86
N ASP A 84 -13.92 -19.27 9.72
CA ASP A 84 -13.66 -20.20 10.84
C ASP A 84 -14.90 -20.38 11.74
N GLY A 85 -16.09 -20.39 11.15
CA GLY A 85 -17.38 -20.53 11.82
C GLY A 85 -17.96 -19.25 12.43
N ALA A 86 -17.24 -18.11 12.37
CA ALA A 86 -17.76 -16.82 12.81
C ALA A 86 -18.38 -16.04 11.64
N GLU A 87 -19.60 -15.52 11.83
CA GLU A 87 -20.29 -14.69 10.84
C GLU A 87 -19.86 -13.23 10.93
N HIS A 88 -19.66 -12.59 9.77
CA HIS A 88 -19.28 -11.21 9.59
C HIS A 88 -20.20 -10.54 8.58
N ASP A 89 -20.80 -9.42 9.00
CA ASP A 89 -21.64 -8.60 8.16
C ASP A 89 -20.79 -7.78 7.19
N ALA A 90 -21.10 -7.84 5.89
CA ALA A 90 -20.29 -7.21 4.85
C ALA A 90 -21.16 -6.52 3.78
N PRO A 91 -21.65 -5.30 4.05
CA PRO A 91 -22.33 -4.49 3.05
C PRO A 91 -21.34 -4.00 1.97
N ALA A 92 -21.91 -3.45 0.87
CA ALA A 92 -21.10 -2.84 -0.19
C ALA A 92 -20.08 -1.83 0.37
N GLY A 93 -18.84 -1.87 -0.15
CA GLY A 93 -17.72 -1.09 0.34
C GLY A 93 -16.87 -1.78 1.41
N THR A 94 -17.21 -3.00 1.82
CA THR A 94 -16.45 -3.76 2.82
C THR A 94 -15.31 -4.54 2.17
N TYR A 95 -14.10 -4.43 2.76
CA TYR A 95 -12.98 -5.31 2.48
C TYR A 95 -12.88 -6.39 3.55
N VAL A 96 -12.73 -7.65 3.12
CA VAL A 96 -12.51 -8.81 4.01
C VAL A 96 -11.16 -9.40 3.66
N PHE A 97 -10.19 -9.26 4.56
CA PHE A 97 -8.84 -9.78 4.36
C PHE A 97 -8.57 -11.00 5.23
N ILE A 98 -8.20 -12.11 4.59
CA ILE A 98 -7.89 -13.40 5.22
C ILE A 98 -6.40 -13.68 5.04
N PRO A 99 -5.59 -13.36 6.07
CA PRO A 99 -4.13 -13.50 6.00
C PRO A 99 -3.63 -14.94 6.14
N ASP A 100 -4.41 -15.81 6.79
CA ASP A 100 -4.04 -17.22 7.00
C ASP A 100 -4.71 -18.11 5.93
N PRO A 101 -3.92 -18.77 5.06
CA PRO A 101 -4.47 -19.66 4.05
C PRO A 101 -5.29 -20.83 4.63
N ALA A 102 -5.02 -21.24 5.86
CA ALA A 102 -5.75 -22.34 6.50
C ALA A 102 -7.14 -21.94 7.03
N SER A 103 -7.44 -20.64 7.14
CA SER A 103 -8.76 -20.18 7.56
C SER A 103 -9.81 -20.57 6.52
N ARG A 104 -10.84 -21.32 6.94
CA ARG A 104 -11.98 -21.65 6.07
C ARG A 104 -12.88 -20.44 5.88
N ARG A 105 -13.25 -20.18 4.64
CA ARG A 105 -14.10 -19.04 4.27
C ARG A 105 -15.24 -19.46 3.37
N HIS A 106 -16.35 -18.76 3.53
CA HIS A 106 -17.56 -18.83 2.72
C HIS A 106 -18.21 -17.47 2.71
N ALA A 107 -18.93 -17.11 1.64
CA ALA A 107 -19.79 -15.92 1.65
C ALA A 107 -21.07 -16.15 0.87
N ALA A 108 -22.21 -15.85 1.50
CA ALA A 108 -23.51 -15.84 0.88
C ALA A 108 -24.04 -14.43 0.61
N ALA A 109 -24.62 -14.22 -0.55
CA ALA A 109 -25.28 -12.95 -0.91
C ALA A 109 -26.61 -12.81 -0.14
N ARG A 110 -26.86 -11.61 0.41
CA ARG A 110 -28.16 -11.29 1.01
C ARG A 110 -29.19 -10.79 0.01
N GLU A 111 -28.75 -10.39 -1.18
CA GLU A 111 -29.61 -9.88 -2.24
C GLU A 111 -29.03 -10.18 -3.61
N ALA A 112 -29.89 -10.25 -4.63
CA ALA A 112 -29.47 -10.38 -6.02
C ALA A 112 -28.63 -9.19 -6.47
N GLY A 113 -27.64 -9.45 -7.34
CA GLY A 113 -26.70 -8.43 -7.80
C GLY A 113 -25.55 -8.14 -6.82
N THR A 114 -25.53 -8.78 -5.64
CA THR A 114 -24.36 -8.71 -4.75
C THR A 114 -23.10 -9.11 -5.53
N THR A 115 -22.12 -8.22 -5.54
CA THR A 115 -20.88 -8.41 -6.32
C THR A 115 -19.68 -8.40 -5.37
N VAL A 116 -18.92 -9.49 -5.37
CA VAL A 116 -17.69 -9.63 -4.57
C VAL A 116 -16.50 -9.76 -5.52
N LEU A 117 -15.45 -8.98 -5.26
CA LEU A 117 -14.15 -9.11 -5.89
C LEU A 117 -13.25 -9.92 -4.96
N SER A 118 -12.51 -10.89 -5.49
CA SER A 118 -11.43 -11.56 -4.77
C SER A 118 -10.08 -11.16 -5.33
N PHE A 119 -9.10 -11.07 -4.45
CA PHE A 119 -7.71 -10.82 -4.76
C PHE A 119 -6.87 -11.81 -3.97
N GLY A 120 -6.12 -12.67 -4.65
CA GLY A 120 -5.30 -13.68 -4.00
C GLY A 120 -3.94 -13.83 -4.67
N GLY A 121 -2.96 -14.33 -3.95
CA GLY A 121 -1.64 -14.58 -4.50
C GLY A 121 -0.59 -14.89 -3.44
N PRO A 122 0.60 -15.41 -3.86
CA PRO A 122 1.66 -15.79 -2.95
C PRO A 122 2.26 -14.55 -2.25
N ALA A 123 2.75 -14.72 -1.03
CA ALA A 123 3.30 -13.65 -0.20
C ALA A 123 4.70 -13.15 -0.68
N THR A 124 4.91 -13.09 -1.99
CA THR A 124 6.20 -12.70 -2.62
C THR A 124 6.14 -11.34 -3.31
N PHE A 125 5.01 -10.63 -3.23
CA PHE A 125 4.87 -9.33 -3.85
C PHE A 125 5.80 -8.29 -3.22
N VAL A 126 6.55 -7.58 -4.06
CA VAL A 126 7.39 -6.44 -3.63
C VAL A 126 6.65 -5.15 -3.98
N PRO A 127 6.28 -4.34 -2.97
CA PRO A 127 5.61 -3.05 -3.22
C PRO A 127 6.50 -2.11 -4.03
N SER A 128 5.88 -1.34 -4.91
CA SER A 128 6.62 -0.33 -5.67
C SER A 128 6.97 0.89 -4.80
N ASN A 129 8.11 1.53 -5.14
CA ASN A 129 8.60 2.68 -4.37
C ASN A 129 7.66 3.88 -4.37
N TRP A 130 6.82 4.04 -5.42
CA TRP A 130 5.88 5.16 -5.48
C TRP A 130 4.86 5.12 -4.32
N GLU A 131 4.40 3.91 -3.94
CA GLU A 131 3.47 3.75 -2.80
C GLU A 131 4.11 4.26 -1.50
N THR A 132 5.36 3.85 -1.23
CA THR A 132 6.10 4.33 -0.07
C THR A 132 6.31 5.84 -0.11
N ALA A 133 6.67 6.38 -1.27
CA ALA A 133 6.87 7.83 -1.46
C ALA A 133 5.58 8.62 -1.18
N TRP A 134 4.44 8.17 -1.70
CA TRP A 134 3.15 8.83 -1.50
C TRP A 134 2.63 8.72 -0.07
N LEU A 135 2.88 7.60 0.61
CA LEU A 135 2.50 7.45 2.02
C LEU A 135 3.35 8.30 2.96
N SER A 136 4.62 8.48 2.66
CA SER A 136 5.53 9.25 3.49
C SER A 136 5.34 10.76 3.34
N ALA A 137 5.08 11.27 2.13
CA ALA A 137 5.03 12.69 1.83
C ALA A 137 4.13 13.52 2.77
N PRO A 138 2.83 13.24 2.93
CA PRO A 138 1.97 14.02 3.84
C PRO A 138 2.38 13.87 5.31
N ARG A 139 3.05 12.76 5.67
CA ARG A 139 3.49 12.46 7.03
C ARG A 139 4.78 13.19 7.43
N MET A 140 5.56 13.67 6.47
CA MET A 140 6.80 14.41 6.77
C MET A 140 6.57 15.61 7.69
N ARG A 141 5.40 16.25 7.59
CA ARG A 141 4.99 17.39 8.42
C ARG A 141 4.13 17.02 9.63
N THR A 142 3.34 15.94 9.54
CA THR A 142 2.34 15.57 10.57
C THR A 142 2.81 14.48 11.52
N ASP A 143 3.61 13.52 11.04
CA ASP A 143 4.24 12.43 11.81
C ASP A 143 5.58 12.05 11.16
N PRO A 144 6.62 12.88 11.36
CA PRO A 144 7.93 12.69 10.75
C PRO A 144 8.59 11.36 11.13
N ASP A 145 8.29 10.82 12.30
CA ASP A 145 8.83 9.52 12.72
C ASP A 145 8.20 8.37 11.93
N GLN A 146 6.90 8.43 11.64
CA GLN A 146 6.24 7.46 10.76
C GLN A 146 6.74 7.59 9.33
N ALA A 147 6.89 8.82 8.81
CA ALA A 147 7.46 9.05 7.49
C ALA A 147 8.86 8.44 7.37
N ARG A 148 9.72 8.67 8.38
CA ARG A 148 11.09 8.11 8.43
C ARG A 148 11.10 6.58 8.46
N ARG A 149 10.20 5.94 9.22
CA ARG A 149 10.07 4.47 9.22
C ARG A 149 9.69 3.95 7.84
N LEU A 150 8.64 4.51 7.21
CA LEU A 150 8.19 4.12 5.87
C LEU A 150 9.31 4.22 4.83
N LEU A 151 10.04 5.33 4.83
CA LEU A 151 11.15 5.56 3.90
C LEU A 151 12.32 4.60 4.14
N ARG A 152 12.68 4.33 5.39
CA ARG A 152 13.74 3.37 5.74
C ARG A 152 13.36 1.95 5.30
N ASP A 153 12.15 1.50 5.61
CA ASP A 153 11.65 0.18 5.18
C ASP A 153 11.66 0.05 3.64
N GLY A 154 11.33 1.14 2.94
CA GLY A 154 11.41 1.21 1.48
C GLY A 154 12.84 1.13 0.97
N LEU A 155 13.77 1.87 1.59
CA LEU A 155 15.19 1.89 1.23
C LEU A 155 15.92 0.60 1.63
N GLU A 156 15.45 -0.15 2.61
CA GLU A 156 15.96 -1.50 2.92
C GLU A 156 15.62 -2.48 1.78
N ARG A 157 14.41 -2.38 1.21
CA ARG A 157 13.98 -3.20 0.06
C ARG A 157 14.65 -2.80 -1.25
N ASP A 158 14.78 -1.49 -1.48
CA ASP A 158 15.43 -0.90 -2.66
C ASP A 158 16.40 0.21 -2.26
N PRO A 159 17.64 -0.15 -1.89
CA PRO A 159 18.66 0.83 -1.51
C PRO A 159 19.02 1.81 -2.61
N GLY A 160 18.69 1.50 -3.86
CA GLY A 160 19.00 2.31 -5.04
C GLY A 160 17.91 3.30 -5.43
N SER A 161 16.74 3.31 -4.76
CA SER A 161 15.61 4.15 -5.15
C SER A 161 15.93 5.65 -5.10
N PRO A 162 15.88 6.33 -6.24
CA PRO A 162 16.07 7.78 -6.25
C PRO A 162 14.88 8.53 -5.66
N GLU A 163 13.66 8.01 -5.83
CA GLU A 163 12.43 8.61 -5.30
C GLU A 163 12.42 8.59 -3.76
N LEU A 164 12.74 7.46 -3.16
CA LEU A 164 12.77 7.34 -1.71
C LEU A 164 13.93 8.13 -1.09
N SER A 165 15.08 8.19 -1.79
CA SER A 165 16.20 9.06 -1.38
C SER A 165 15.81 10.54 -1.45
N TYR A 166 15.05 10.95 -2.46
CA TYR A 166 14.53 12.31 -2.58
C TYR A 166 13.59 12.65 -1.43
N ASN A 167 12.62 11.80 -1.15
CA ASN A 167 11.68 12.01 -0.04
C ASN A 167 12.39 12.02 1.32
N MET A 168 13.46 11.23 1.49
CA MET A 168 14.26 11.30 2.71
C MET A 168 14.99 12.65 2.81
N ALA A 169 15.48 13.20 1.70
CA ALA A 169 16.08 14.54 1.69
C ALA A 169 15.07 15.62 2.11
N CYS A 170 13.84 15.57 1.58
CA CYS A 170 12.76 16.48 1.98
C CYS A 170 12.45 16.35 3.48
N LEU A 171 12.32 15.12 3.98
CA LEU A 171 12.07 14.88 5.40
C LEU A 171 13.17 15.47 6.29
N GLU A 172 14.45 15.22 6.00
CA GLU A 172 15.56 15.70 6.82
C GLU A 172 15.69 17.23 6.73
N ALA A 173 15.41 17.85 5.58
CA ALA A 173 15.35 19.30 5.43
C ALA A 173 14.25 19.91 6.30
N LEU A 174 13.05 19.35 6.29
CA LEU A 174 11.92 19.75 7.13
C LEU A 174 12.19 19.57 8.63
N GLN A 175 13.03 18.60 9.00
CA GLN A 175 13.44 18.38 10.39
C GLN A 175 14.66 19.22 10.82
N GLY A 176 15.21 20.04 9.91
CA GLY A 176 16.31 20.94 10.20
C GLY A 176 17.68 20.26 10.23
N ASP A 177 17.85 19.15 9.53
CA ASP A 177 19.16 18.49 9.33
C ASP A 177 19.63 18.67 7.88
N PRO A 178 20.30 19.82 7.57
CA PRO A 178 20.74 20.11 6.22
C PRO A 178 21.83 19.14 5.72
N ASP A 179 22.65 18.60 6.60
CA ASP A 179 23.74 17.71 6.20
C ASP A 179 23.19 16.36 5.73
N GLU A 180 22.25 15.80 6.47
CA GLU A 180 21.55 14.57 6.07
C GLU A 180 20.71 14.81 4.82
N ALA A 181 19.97 15.90 4.75
CA ALA A 181 19.16 16.27 3.59
C ALA A 181 19.99 16.33 2.31
N LEU A 182 21.12 17.02 2.33
CA LEU A 182 22.03 17.14 1.18
C LEU A 182 22.67 15.80 0.79
N ARG A 183 22.97 14.94 1.78
CA ARG A 183 23.49 13.60 1.53
C ARG A 183 22.46 12.75 0.77
N TRP A 184 21.21 12.76 1.20
CA TRP A 184 20.13 12.02 0.55
C TRP A 184 19.78 12.60 -0.82
N LEU A 185 19.77 13.93 -0.95
CA LEU A 185 19.50 14.60 -2.22
C LEU A 185 20.57 14.26 -3.27
N ARG A 186 21.84 14.28 -2.89
CA ARG A 186 22.95 13.86 -3.77
C ARG A 186 22.74 12.46 -4.28
N ARG A 187 22.41 11.51 -3.40
CA ARG A 187 22.17 10.12 -3.75
C ARG A 187 21.01 9.96 -4.74
N SER A 188 19.94 10.75 -4.57
CA SER A 188 18.82 10.80 -5.50
C SER A 188 19.23 11.31 -6.89
N ILE A 189 19.93 12.43 -6.95
CA ILE A 189 20.36 13.10 -8.19
C ILE A 189 21.36 12.24 -8.97
N GLU A 190 22.32 11.61 -8.29
CA GLU A 190 23.28 10.68 -8.91
C GLU A 190 22.60 9.53 -9.65
N ARG A 191 21.45 9.10 -9.19
CA ARG A 191 20.64 8.03 -9.81
C ARG A 191 19.68 8.55 -10.88
N ARG A 192 19.19 9.79 -10.73
CA ARG A 192 18.23 10.38 -11.65
C ARG A 192 18.35 11.91 -11.66
N THR A 193 19.02 12.44 -12.66
CA THR A 193 19.36 13.86 -12.78
C THR A 193 18.14 14.80 -12.82
N LYS A 194 16.96 14.32 -13.25
CA LYS A 194 15.73 15.12 -13.26
C LYS A 194 15.36 15.70 -11.88
N PHE A 195 15.83 15.08 -10.79
CA PHE A 195 15.58 15.57 -9.44
C PHE A 195 16.34 16.89 -9.13
N ARG A 196 17.31 17.29 -9.93
CA ARG A 196 17.93 18.64 -9.82
C ARG A 196 16.89 19.73 -10.04
N ALA A 197 16.11 19.61 -11.13
CA ALA A 197 15.09 20.61 -11.44
C ALA A 197 13.99 20.62 -10.37
N TRP A 198 13.53 19.45 -9.94
CA TRP A 198 12.51 19.35 -8.89
C TRP A 198 12.98 19.99 -7.58
N ALA A 199 14.20 19.69 -7.14
CA ALA A 199 14.73 20.20 -5.89
C ALA A 199 14.77 21.75 -5.81
N ARG A 200 14.99 22.44 -6.94
CA ARG A 200 15.01 23.89 -6.99
C ARG A 200 13.65 24.53 -6.71
N GLU A 201 12.57 23.81 -7.05
CA GLU A 201 11.19 24.31 -6.95
C GLU A 201 10.45 23.76 -5.71
N ASP A 202 10.96 22.68 -5.12
CA ASP A 202 10.32 21.98 -4.01
C ASP A 202 10.35 22.80 -2.72
N GLU A 203 9.16 23.06 -2.17
CA GLU A 203 9.00 23.83 -0.93
C GLU A 203 9.57 23.09 0.30
N ASP A 204 9.62 21.75 0.27
CA ASP A 204 10.18 20.97 1.37
C ASP A 204 11.70 21.15 1.51
N LEU A 205 12.36 21.63 0.43
CA LEU A 205 13.80 21.93 0.39
C LEU A 205 14.13 23.43 0.47
N GLU A 206 13.14 24.28 0.73
CA GLU A 206 13.32 25.75 0.77
C GLU A 206 14.43 26.18 1.73
N SER A 207 14.55 25.53 2.89
CA SER A 207 15.58 25.82 3.89
C SER A 207 17.01 25.59 3.41
N LEU A 208 17.20 24.86 2.31
CA LEU A 208 18.52 24.55 1.73
C LEU A 208 18.92 25.50 0.59
N ARG A 209 18.01 26.33 0.06
CA ARG A 209 18.24 27.10 -1.18
C ARG A 209 19.44 28.05 -1.12
N ASP A 210 19.73 28.56 0.07
CA ASP A 210 20.88 29.46 0.31
C ASP A 210 22.19 28.72 0.67
N ASP A 211 22.13 27.36 0.82
CA ASP A 211 23.34 26.55 1.08
C ASP A 211 24.15 26.40 -0.22
N PRO A 212 25.43 26.82 -0.26
CA PRO A 212 26.27 26.69 -1.46
C PRO A 212 26.34 25.24 -2.00
N ARG A 213 26.27 24.24 -1.11
CA ARG A 213 26.31 22.83 -1.48
C ARG A 213 25.03 22.40 -2.22
N PHE A 214 23.87 22.97 -1.84
CA PHE A 214 22.60 22.75 -2.54
C PHE A 214 22.63 23.38 -3.93
N VAL A 215 23.12 24.63 -4.02
CA VAL A 215 23.25 25.34 -5.29
C VAL A 215 24.15 24.58 -6.26
N GLU A 216 25.32 24.10 -5.79
CA GLU A 216 26.23 23.29 -6.59
C GLU A 216 25.58 21.97 -7.05
N LEU A 217 24.90 21.28 -6.13
CA LEU A 217 24.29 19.97 -6.37
C LEU A 217 23.14 20.02 -7.40
N THR A 218 22.39 21.13 -7.39
CA THR A 218 21.20 21.30 -8.24
C THR A 218 21.48 22.10 -9.52
N ALA A 219 22.72 22.55 -9.72
CA ALA A 219 23.13 23.22 -10.97
C ALA A 219 22.92 22.32 -12.19
N GLU A 220 22.63 22.93 -13.35
CA GLU A 220 22.56 22.21 -14.62
C GLU A 220 23.95 21.80 -15.07
N ASP A 221 24.05 20.63 -15.68
CA ASP A 221 25.29 20.21 -16.32
C ASP A 221 25.59 21.19 -17.48
N SER A 222 26.76 21.80 -17.45
CA SER A 222 27.23 22.78 -18.46
C SER A 222 27.54 22.08 -19.80
#